data_f78722a6f795ed31b060980ba374ee11
#
_entry.id   f78722a6f795ed31b060980ba374ee11
#
_cell.length_a   1.000
_cell.length_b   1.000
_cell.length_c   1.000
_cell.angle_alpha   90.00
_cell.angle_beta   90.00
_cell.angle_gamma   90.00
#
_symmetry.space_group_name_H-M   'P 1'
#
loop_
_entity.id
_entity.type
_entity.pdbx_description
1 polymer ?
#
loop_
_entity_poly.entity_id
_entity_poly.type
_entity_poly.pdbx_seq_one_letter_code
_entity_poly.pdbx_strand_id
1 'polypeptide(L)'
;MRLRSICVLTDGVKQIGSQVCLDAKYLRGKASATYLQQGKFVEKGDIIILVDGENSGEVFTVPIDGYMGSTFKQLWISKKLYLPYVLAFIRFYKDELRNSKKGAAIPHLNKEIFNNLLIGIPTYDEQVRIVGKLEAFISSMN
;
A
#
# COMPACT_ATOMS: atom_id res chain seq x y z
N MET A 1 -1.14 6.83 18.47
CA MET A 1 -0.45 7.70 17.45
C MET A 1 -1.25 7.68 16.17
N ARG A 2 -1.34 8.80 15.49
CA ARG A 2 -2.04 8.86 14.22
C ARG A 2 -1.16 8.32 13.09
N LEU A 3 -1.78 7.66 12.11
CA LEU A 3 -1.05 7.03 11.00
C LEU A 3 -0.17 8.04 10.25
N ARG A 4 -0.62 9.29 10.09
CA ARG A 4 0.15 10.34 9.43
C ARG A 4 1.49 10.65 10.10
N SER A 5 1.65 10.27 11.36
CA SER A 5 2.91 10.50 12.09
C SER A 5 4.00 9.49 11.72
N ILE A 6 3.62 8.37 11.11
CA ILE A 6 4.55 7.27 10.81
C ILE A 6 4.59 6.92 9.32
N CYS A 7 3.67 7.43 8.52
CA CYS A 7 3.69 7.20 7.08
C CYS A 7 3.11 8.38 6.31
N VAL A 8 3.53 8.51 5.05
CA VAL A 8 3.18 9.62 4.18
C VAL A 8 2.88 9.10 2.78
N LEU A 9 1.78 9.56 2.20
CA LEU A 9 1.44 9.31 0.80
C LEU A 9 2.21 10.31 -0.07
N THR A 10 2.88 9.80 -1.12
CA THR A 10 3.62 10.65 -2.06
C THR A 10 3.27 10.28 -3.50
N ASP A 11 3.42 11.25 -4.40
CA ASP A 11 3.12 11.03 -5.81
C ASP A 11 4.24 10.29 -6.57
N GLY A 12 5.37 10.08 -5.91
CA GLY A 12 6.53 9.49 -6.57
C GLY A 12 7.31 10.52 -7.39
N VAL A 13 8.34 10.05 -8.09
CA VAL A 13 9.23 10.90 -8.89
C VAL A 13 9.07 10.58 -10.37
N LYS A 14 8.78 11.62 -11.16
CA LYS A 14 8.61 11.48 -12.61
C LYS A 14 9.95 11.14 -13.27
N GLN A 15 9.94 10.15 -14.16
CA GLN A 15 11.13 9.71 -14.85
C GLN A 15 10.80 9.37 -16.30
N ILE A 16 11.79 9.51 -17.18
CA ILE A 16 11.71 9.15 -18.61
C ILE A 16 12.62 7.94 -18.86
N GLY A 17 12.18 7.04 -19.73
CA GLY A 17 12.91 5.84 -20.10
C GLY A 17 12.02 4.62 -19.94
N SER A 18 12.33 3.54 -20.64
CA SER A 18 11.50 2.34 -20.64
C SER A 18 11.59 1.62 -19.30
N GLN A 19 10.45 1.40 -18.66
CA GLN A 19 10.33 0.66 -17.39
C GLN A 19 9.04 -0.15 -17.40
N VAL A 20 9.01 -1.19 -16.57
CA VAL A 20 7.82 -2.02 -16.39
C VAL A 20 6.67 -1.19 -15.81
N CYS A 21 5.47 -1.40 -16.33
CA CYS A 21 4.26 -0.81 -15.77
C CYS A 21 3.80 -1.63 -14.57
N LEU A 22 3.79 -1.02 -13.40
CA LEU A 22 3.38 -1.65 -12.15
C LEU A 22 1.91 -1.32 -11.88
N ASP A 23 1.02 -1.90 -12.66
CA ASP A 23 -0.42 -1.79 -12.43
C ASP A 23 -0.93 -2.94 -11.55
N ALA A 24 -2.17 -2.85 -11.10
CA ALA A 24 -2.73 -3.83 -10.17
C ALA A 24 -2.78 -5.25 -10.75
N LYS A 25 -3.12 -5.39 -12.02
CA LYS A 25 -3.19 -6.71 -12.66
C LYS A 25 -1.83 -7.39 -12.68
N TYR A 26 -0.80 -6.64 -13.06
CA TYR A 26 0.57 -7.15 -13.07
C TYR A 26 1.02 -7.53 -11.65
N LEU A 27 0.79 -6.64 -10.69
CA LEU A 27 1.20 -6.86 -9.30
C LEU A 27 0.49 -8.06 -8.66
N ARG A 28 -0.72 -8.37 -9.10
CA ARG A 28 -1.47 -9.56 -8.64
C ARG A 28 -1.10 -10.84 -9.42
N GLY A 29 -0.18 -10.75 -10.37
CA GLY A 29 0.21 -11.89 -11.18
C GLY A 29 -0.82 -12.30 -12.24
N LYS A 30 -1.75 -11.42 -12.58
CA LYS A 30 -2.83 -11.71 -13.52
C LYS A 30 -2.58 -11.22 -14.95
N ALA A 31 -1.47 -10.54 -15.17
CA ALA A 31 -1.11 -10.02 -16.50
C ALA A 31 0.39 -10.07 -16.69
N SER A 32 0.81 -10.20 -17.93
CA SER A 32 2.21 -10.13 -18.32
C SER A 32 2.73 -8.70 -18.17
N ALA A 33 4.05 -8.56 -18.07
CA ALA A 33 4.68 -7.26 -17.99
C ALA A 33 4.44 -6.45 -19.26
N THR A 34 4.06 -5.19 -19.09
CA THR A 34 4.04 -4.18 -20.14
C THR A 34 5.02 -3.08 -19.77
N TYR A 35 5.38 -2.25 -20.74
CA TYR A 35 6.41 -1.24 -20.55
C TYR A 35 5.87 0.14 -20.88
N LEU A 36 6.28 1.12 -20.10
CA LEU A 36 5.97 2.53 -20.33
C LEU A 36 7.26 3.29 -20.59
N GLN A 37 7.17 4.35 -21.38
CA GLN A 37 8.32 5.19 -21.73
C GLN A 37 8.53 6.31 -20.73
N GLN A 38 7.58 6.54 -19.84
CA GLN A 38 7.67 7.53 -18.77
C GLN A 38 6.65 7.21 -17.69
N GLY A 39 6.86 7.73 -16.50
CA GLY A 39 5.92 7.53 -15.39
C GLY A 39 6.53 7.92 -14.05
N LYS A 40 5.86 7.53 -12.99
CA LYS A 40 6.29 7.73 -11.61
C LYS A 40 7.12 6.54 -11.18
N PHE A 41 8.42 6.73 -11.08
CA PHE A 41 9.37 5.65 -10.80
C PHE A 41 9.34 5.25 -9.33
N VAL A 42 9.33 3.95 -9.09
CA VAL A 42 9.50 3.34 -7.77
C VAL A 42 10.50 2.18 -7.88
N GLU A 43 11.19 1.93 -6.79
CA GLU A 43 12.21 0.89 -6.71
C GLU A 43 11.67 -0.38 -6.07
N LYS A 44 12.30 -1.50 -6.40
CA LYS A 44 12.04 -2.77 -5.71
C LYS A 44 12.10 -2.57 -4.19
N GLY A 45 11.08 -3.07 -3.49
CA GLY A 45 10.97 -2.93 -2.04
C GLY A 45 10.17 -1.74 -1.57
N ASP A 46 9.92 -0.75 -2.43
CA ASP A 46 9.04 0.36 -2.09
C ASP A 46 7.62 -0.13 -1.86
N ILE A 47 6.85 0.63 -1.07
CA ILE A 47 5.45 0.32 -0.81
C ILE A 47 4.58 1.27 -1.61
N ILE A 48 3.59 0.72 -2.30
CA ILE A 48 2.59 1.51 -3.02
C ILE A 48 1.20 1.08 -2.59
N ILE A 49 0.25 2.01 -2.67
CA ILE A 49 -1.12 1.80 -2.21
C ILE A 49 -2.09 2.28 -3.29
N LEU A 50 -3.12 1.47 -3.54
CA LEU A 50 -4.20 1.86 -4.44
C LEU A 50 -5.02 2.98 -3.81
N VAL A 51 -5.19 4.07 -4.53
CA VAL A 51 -5.97 5.22 -4.07
C VAL A 51 -7.27 5.41 -4.84
N ASP A 52 -7.43 4.74 -5.98
CA ASP A 52 -8.63 4.81 -6.80
C ASP A 52 -9.13 3.41 -7.16
N GLY A 53 -10.46 3.22 -7.21
CA GLY A 53 -11.10 1.98 -7.62
C GLY A 53 -11.64 1.15 -6.46
N GLU A 54 -12.23 0.01 -6.80
CA GLU A 54 -12.90 -0.88 -5.85
C GLU A 54 -11.98 -1.42 -4.76
N ASN A 55 -10.69 -1.55 -5.05
CA ASN A 55 -9.71 -2.07 -4.11
C ASN A 55 -8.83 -0.98 -3.48
N SER A 56 -9.32 0.26 -3.43
CA SER A 56 -8.62 1.35 -2.75
C SER A 56 -8.25 0.95 -1.35
N GLY A 57 -7.01 1.24 -0.96
CA GLY A 57 -6.44 0.82 0.31
C GLY A 57 -5.60 -0.44 0.24
N GLU A 58 -5.61 -1.17 -0.88
CA GLU A 58 -4.74 -2.33 -1.06
C GLU A 58 -3.28 -1.90 -1.21
N VAL A 59 -2.40 -2.53 -0.43
CA VAL A 59 -0.96 -2.22 -0.43
C VAL A 59 -0.17 -3.32 -1.11
N PHE A 60 0.89 -2.92 -1.80
CA PHE A 60 1.81 -3.83 -2.48
C PHE A 60 3.24 -3.47 -2.16
N THR A 61 4.09 -4.49 -2.03
CA THR A 61 5.54 -4.30 -2.05
C THR A 61 5.99 -4.43 -3.50
N VAL A 62 6.69 -3.42 -3.99
CA VAL A 62 7.14 -3.37 -5.39
C VAL A 62 8.15 -4.50 -5.64
N PRO A 63 7.86 -5.42 -6.57
CA PRO A 63 8.72 -6.60 -6.80
C PRO A 63 9.95 -6.32 -7.66
N ILE A 64 9.87 -5.33 -8.54
CA ILE A 64 10.96 -4.89 -9.43
C ILE A 64 10.81 -3.39 -9.67
N ASP A 65 11.90 -2.73 -10.06
CA ASP A 65 11.85 -1.33 -10.44
C ASP A 65 10.87 -1.11 -11.59
N GLY A 66 10.12 -0.01 -11.53
CA GLY A 66 9.16 0.30 -12.58
C GLY A 66 8.39 1.58 -12.32
N TYR A 67 7.38 1.81 -13.13
CA TYR A 67 6.49 2.96 -12.99
C TYR A 67 5.18 2.55 -12.35
N MET A 68 4.76 3.27 -11.30
CA MET A 68 3.45 3.05 -10.69
C MET A 68 2.34 3.27 -11.72
N GLY A 69 1.31 2.42 -11.67
CA GLY A 69 0.06 2.70 -12.38
C GLY A 69 -0.58 4.00 -11.85
N SER A 70 -1.42 4.62 -12.68
CA SER A 70 -2.03 5.92 -12.37
C SER A 70 -2.93 5.91 -11.13
N THR A 71 -3.37 4.74 -10.70
CA THR A 71 -4.26 4.57 -9.55
C THR A 71 -3.52 4.41 -8.23
N PHE A 72 -2.19 4.48 -8.25
CA PHE A 72 -1.33 4.27 -7.08
C PHE A 72 -0.71 5.56 -6.57
N LYS A 73 -0.39 5.55 -5.28
CA LYS A 73 0.57 6.48 -4.67
C LYS A 73 1.63 5.67 -3.95
N GLN A 74 2.81 6.26 -3.81
CA GLN A 74 3.86 5.66 -3.01
C GLN A 74 3.59 5.93 -1.54
N LEU A 75 3.83 4.95 -0.68
CA LEU A 75 3.65 5.07 0.75
C LEU A 75 5.00 4.97 1.43
N TRP A 76 5.45 6.09 2.00
CA TRP A 76 6.63 6.09 2.84
C TRP A 76 6.24 5.70 4.26
N ILE A 77 6.96 4.78 4.87
CA ILE A 77 6.71 4.30 6.24
C ILE A 77 7.99 4.46 7.04
N SER A 78 7.85 4.96 8.27
CA SER A 78 8.98 5.15 9.18
C SER A 78 9.73 3.83 9.41
N LYS A 79 11.06 3.87 9.28
CA LYS A 79 11.93 2.72 9.52
C LYS A 79 12.04 2.35 10.99
N LYS A 80 11.53 3.18 11.89
CA LYS A 80 11.50 2.88 13.34
C LYS A 80 10.48 1.81 13.68
N LEU A 81 9.55 1.51 12.75
CA LEU A 81 8.51 0.53 12.94
C LEU A 81 8.81 -0.73 12.11
N TYR A 82 8.26 -1.85 12.58
CA TYR A 82 8.34 -3.09 11.82
C TYR A 82 7.35 -2.99 10.64
N LEU A 83 7.88 -2.93 9.43
CA LEU A 83 7.08 -2.72 8.22
C LEU A 83 5.88 -3.67 8.11
N PRO A 84 6.04 -5.00 8.28
CA PRO A 84 4.90 -5.91 8.20
C PRO A 84 3.78 -5.60 9.19
N TYR A 85 4.11 -5.03 10.36
CA TYR A 85 3.11 -4.62 11.36
C TYR A 85 2.24 -3.48 10.83
N VAL A 86 2.86 -2.46 10.26
CA VAL A 86 2.13 -1.31 9.69
C VAL A 86 1.28 -1.75 8.50
N LEU A 87 1.81 -2.60 7.63
CA LEU A 87 1.07 -3.12 6.48
C LEU A 87 -0.13 -3.97 6.92
N ALA A 88 0.02 -4.79 7.95
CA ALA A 88 -1.08 -5.59 8.49
C ALA A 88 -2.19 -4.68 9.05
N PHE A 89 -1.80 -3.60 9.75
CA PHE A 89 -2.74 -2.61 10.26
C PHE A 89 -3.54 -1.95 9.13
N ILE A 90 -2.86 -1.51 8.09
CA ILE A 90 -3.52 -0.87 6.94
C ILE A 90 -4.46 -1.86 6.25
N ARG A 91 -4.04 -3.11 6.07
CA ARG A 91 -4.89 -4.16 5.47
C ARG A 91 -6.14 -4.42 6.30
N PHE A 92 -6.01 -4.40 7.61
CA PHE A 92 -7.15 -4.60 8.51
C PHE A 92 -8.22 -3.52 8.32
N TYR A 93 -7.81 -2.27 8.10
CA TYR A 93 -8.70 -1.14 7.94
C TYR A 93 -9.04 -0.80 6.48
N LYS A 94 -8.70 -1.68 5.54
CA LYS A 94 -8.89 -1.41 4.11
C LYS A 94 -10.31 -0.97 3.77
N ASP A 95 -11.33 -1.65 4.31
CA ASP A 95 -12.71 -1.36 3.98
C ASP A 95 -13.15 0.01 4.52
N GLU A 96 -12.71 0.39 5.71
CA GLU A 96 -13.01 1.70 6.28
C GLU A 96 -12.28 2.82 5.57
N LEU A 97 -11.13 2.53 4.97
CA LEU A 97 -10.35 3.53 4.23
C LEU A 97 -10.96 3.88 2.89
N ARG A 98 -11.75 2.99 2.34
CA ARG A 98 -12.39 3.21 1.04
C ARG A 98 -13.62 4.10 1.21
N ASN A 99 -13.65 5.19 0.44
CA ASN A 99 -14.80 6.07 0.44
C ASN A 99 -15.92 5.43 -0.39
N SER A 100 -16.95 4.91 0.30
CA SER A 100 -18.09 4.27 -0.35
C SER A 100 -19.37 5.06 -0.08
N LYS A 101 -19.66 6.06 -0.93
CA LYS A 101 -20.95 6.74 -0.90
C LYS A 101 -21.93 5.98 -1.77
N LYS A 102 -23.14 5.71 -1.27
CA LYS A 102 -24.22 5.12 -2.06
C LYS A 102 -24.49 5.98 -3.29
N GLY A 103 -24.54 5.33 -4.47
CA GLY A 103 -24.81 6.00 -5.73
C GLY A 103 -23.71 6.93 -6.20
N ALA A 104 -22.56 6.86 -5.59
CA ALA A 104 -21.46 7.74 -5.92
C ALA A 104 -20.56 7.17 -7.02
N ALA A 105 -19.69 8.03 -7.49
CA ALA A 105 -18.61 7.72 -8.39
C ALA A 105 -17.70 6.62 -7.85
N ILE A 106 -16.70 6.25 -8.65
CA ILE A 106 -15.70 5.25 -8.35
C ILE A 106 -15.13 5.44 -6.93
N PRO A 107 -15.08 4.36 -6.11
CA PRO A 107 -14.49 4.46 -4.78
C PRO A 107 -13.04 4.93 -4.84
N HIS A 108 -12.63 5.62 -3.79
CA HIS A 108 -11.24 6.07 -3.65
C HIS A 108 -10.82 6.04 -2.18
N LEU A 109 -9.52 6.09 -1.95
CA LEU A 109 -8.97 6.14 -0.61
C LEU A 109 -9.36 7.46 0.06
N ASN A 110 -9.99 7.39 1.22
CA ASN A 110 -10.27 8.57 2.02
C ASN A 110 -9.00 8.97 2.78
N LYS A 111 -8.29 9.98 2.27
CA LYS A 111 -7.01 10.41 2.83
C LYS A 111 -7.13 10.96 4.24
N GLU A 112 -8.25 11.61 4.55
CA GLU A 112 -8.47 12.14 5.89
C GLU A 112 -8.60 11.02 6.91
N ILE A 113 -9.41 10.00 6.61
CA ILE A 113 -9.53 8.82 7.47
C ILE A 113 -8.19 8.13 7.60
N PHE A 114 -7.48 7.93 6.48
CA PHE A 114 -6.18 7.28 6.48
C PHE A 114 -5.19 7.99 7.40
N ASN A 115 -5.04 9.30 7.24
CA ASN A 115 -4.09 10.08 8.02
C ASN A 115 -4.41 10.12 9.51
N ASN A 116 -5.69 9.99 9.88
CA ASN A 116 -6.15 10.12 11.25
C ASN A 116 -6.42 8.79 11.95
N LEU A 117 -6.23 7.64 11.27
CA LEU A 117 -6.33 6.34 11.94
C LEU A 117 -5.37 6.28 13.11
N LEU A 118 -5.86 5.76 14.23
CA LEU A 118 -5.05 5.56 15.41
C LEU A 118 -4.42 4.18 15.38
N ILE A 119 -3.10 4.14 15.43
CA ILE A 119 -2.33 2.89 15.48
C ILE A 119 -1.62 2.80 16.82
N GLY A 120 -1.74 1.64 17.48
CA GLY A 120 -0.95 1.34 18.67
C GLY A 120 0.48 1.05 18.29
N ILE A 121 1.44 1.58 19.05
CA ILE A 121 2.86 1.39 18.79
C ILE A 121 3.49 0.64 19.98
N PRO A 122 3.37 -0.71 20.00
CA PRO A 122 4.11 -1.49 20.99
C PRO A 122 5.61 -1.47 20.68
N THR A 123 6.42 -2.10 21.52
CA THR A 123 7.86 -2.22 21.23
C THR A 123 8.06 -2.91 19.89
N TYR A 124 9.22 -2.68 19.27
CA TYR A 124 9.55 -3.31 18.00
C TYR A 124 9.44 -4.84 18.09
N ASP A 125 9.98 -5.44 19.15
CA ASP A 125 9.92 -6.89 19.35
C ASP A 125 8.49 -7.41 19.49
N GLU A 126 7.61 -6.66 20.12
CA GLU A 126 6.20 -7.01 20.20
C GLU A 126 5.51 -6.91 18.87
N GLN A 127 5.85 -5.92 18.04
CA GLN A 127 5.35 -5.81 16.69
C GLN A 127 5.71 -7.06 15.87
N VAL A 128 6.95 -7.51 15.94
CA VAL A 128 7.39 -8.73 15.27
C VAL A 128 6.61 -9.94 15.75
N ARG A 129 6.40 -10.06 17.06
CA ARG A 129 5.67 -11.17 17.65
C ARG A 129 4.19 -11.18 17.23
N ILE A 130 3.55 -10.00 17.21
CA ILE A 130 2.15 -9.87 16.79
C ILE A 130 1.99 -10.32 15.34
N VAL A 131 2.86 -9.89 14.45
CA VAL A 131 2.83 -10.29 13.04
C VAL A 131 3.04 -11.79 12.90
N GLY A 132 3.99 -12.36 13.65
CA GLY A 132 4.23 -13.80 13.63
C GLY A 132 3.01 -14.62 14.04
N LYS A 133 2.31 -14.19 15.08
CA LYS A 133 1.07 -14.84 15.51
C LYS A 133 -0.04 -14.71 14.48
N LEU A 134 -0.18 -13.54 13.87
CA LEU A 134 -1.18 -13.29 12.85
C LEU A 134 -0.94 -14.16 11.61
N GLU A 135 0.30 -14.26 11.16
CA GLU A 135 0.67 -15.11 10.04
C GLU A 135 0.42 -16.59 10.32
N ALA A 136 0.75 -17.05 11.52
CA ALA A 136 0.50 -18.42 11.94
C ALA A 136 -1.00 -18.72 11.97
N PHE A 137 -1.81 -17.79 12.45
CA PHE A 137 -3.27 -17.91 12.47
C PHE A 137 -3.84 -18.00 11.05
N ILE A 138 -3.40 -17.14 10.15
CA ILE A 138 -3.84 -17.14 8.75
C ILE A 138 -3.44 -18.47 8.08
N SER A 139 -2.22 -18.94 8.30
CA SER A 139 -1.75 -20.23 7.75
C SER A 139 -2.57 -21.39 8.24
N SER A 140 -3.04 -21.37 9.48
CA SER A 140 -3.86 -22.46 10.04
C SER A 140 -5.27 -22.51 9.46
N MET A 141 -5.71 -21.47 8.80
CA MET A 141 -7.04 -21.41 8.17
C MET A 141 -7.09 -22.05 6.79
N ASN A 142 -5.94 -22.35 6.20
CA ASN A 142 -5.85 -22.89 4.83
C ASN A 142 -5.76 -24.42 4.82
#